data_614ce0b485c7d583a87ef0b5f892897a
#
_entry.id   614ce0b485c7d583a87ef0b5f892897a
#
_cell.length_a   1.000
_cell.length_b   1.000
_cell.length_c   1.000
_cell.angle_alpha   90.00
_cell.angle_beta   90.00
_cell.angle_gamma   90.00
#
_symmetry.space_group_name_H-M   'P 1'
#
loop_
_entity.id
_entity.type
_entity.pdbx_description
1 polymer ?
#
loop_
_entity_poly.entity_id
_entity_poly.type
_entity_poly.pdbx_seq_one_letter_code
_entity_poly.pdbx_strand_id
1 'polypeptide(L)'
;SKRAAFIPTGYSPLDNLLDGGLYAGLYIVGAISSLGKTTFCLNVADNIAQAGHDVLIFSLEMARNELIAKSVSRITLIKDLEENGSTAHAKTTRGILTGTRYADYSQTERELIQRSIASYGEYARNIYITEGIGNVGVEEIREKVRKHIKLTGKAPVVIIDYL
;
A
#
# COMPACT_ATOMS: atom_id res chain seq x y z
N SER A 1 19.18 26.72 -9.69
CA SER A 1 18.60 26.27 -8.43
C SER A 1 18.17 24.82 -8.55
N LYS A 2 18.71 23.92 -7.70
CA LYS A 2 18.25 22.53 -7.65
C LYS A 2 16.77 22.54 -7.24
N ARG A 3 15.88 22.00 -8.10
CA ARG A 3 14.49 21.72 -7.69
C ARG A 3 14.51 20.76 -6.49
N ALA A 4 13.68 21.03 -5.49
CA ALA A 4 13.51 20.12 -4.37
C ALA A 4 13.02 18.76 -4.89
N ALA A 5 13.56 17.67 -4.34
CA ALA A 5 13.15 16.31 -4.70
C ALA A 5 11.73 16.02 -4.18
N PHE A 6 10.91 15.36 -4.97
CA PHE A 6 9.57 14.95 -4.61
C PHE A 6 9.31 13.50 -5.05
N ILE A 7 8.31 12.88 -4.41
CA ILE A 7 7.88 11.52 -4.74
C ILE A 7 6.41 11.58 -5.15
N PRO A 8 6.05 11.22 -6.40
CA PRO A 8 4.66 11.18 -6.83
C PRO A 8 3.83 10.19 -6.03
N THR A 9 2.59 10.55 -5.72
CA THR A 9 1.64 9.66 -5.04
C THR A 9 1.05 8.60 -5.96
N GLY A 10 1.18 8.79 -7.28
CA GLY A 10 0.54 7.96 -8.29
C GLY A 10 -0.87 8.41 -8.66
N TYR A 11 -1.39 9.43 -7.99
CA TYR A 11 -2.66 10.08 -8.34
C TYR A 11 -2.38 11.41 -9.03
N SER A 12 -2.49 11.45 -10.35
CA SER A 12 -2.13 12.63 -11.15
C SER A 12 -2.82 13.92 -10.73
N PRO A 13 -4.13 13.95 -10.42
CA PRO A 13 -4.76 15.16 -9.94
C PRO A 13 -4.17 15.67 -8.61
N LEU A 14 -3.87 14.76 -7.69
CA LEU A 14 -3.25 15.10 -6.42
C LEU A 14 -1.79 15.56 -6.62
N ASP A 15 -1.03 14.88 -7.44
CA ASP A 15 0.35 15.23 -7.73
C ASP A 15 0.44 16.62 -8.39
N ASN A 16 -0.50 16.95 -9.27
CA ASN A 16 -0.59 18.29 -9.85
C ASN A 16 -0.86 19.38 -8.79
N LEU A 17 -1.74 19.09 -7.82
CA LEU A 17 -2.02 20.01 -6.72
C LEU A 17 -0.82 20.18 -5.79
N LEU A 18 0.01 19.14 -5.66
CA LEU A 18 1.21 19.13 -4.82
C LEU A 18 2.47 19.57 -5.58
N ASP A 19 2.32 20.12 -6.78
CA ASP A 19 3.44 20.53 -7.63
C ASP A 19 4.44 19.39 -7.92
N GLY A 20 3.89 18.21 -8.18
CA GLY A 20 4.63 17.01 -8.59
C GLY A 20 4.48 15.80 -7.66
N GLY A 21 4.27 15.99 -6.39
CA GLY A 21 4.13 14.90 -5.42
C GLY A 21 4.46 15.31 -4.00
N LEU A 22 4.92 14.34 -3.22
CA LEU A 22 5.28 14.55 -1.81
C LEU A 22 6.71 15.06 -1.69
N TYR A 23 6.87 16.21 -1.08
CA TYR A 23 8.16 16.76 -0.66
C TYR A 23 8.48 16.34 0.77
N ALA A 24 9.71 16.53 1.21
CA ALA A 24 10.07 16.31 2.61
C ALA A 24 9.19 17.14 3.54
N GLY A 25 8.49 16.51 4.47
CA GLY A 25 7.57 17.16 5.38
C GLY A 25 6.52 16.21 5.94
N LEU A 26 5.56 16.76 6.64
CA LEU A 26 4.45 16.05 7.26
C LEU A 26 3.17 16.31 6.47
N TYR A 27 2.49 15.24 6.10
CA TYR A 27 1.18 15.28 5.45
C TYR A 27 0.16 14.59 6.34
N ILE A 28 -0.99 15.22 6.52
CA ILE A 28 -2.09 14.66 7.33
C ILE A 28 -3.26 14.37 6.39
N VAL A 29 -3.70 13.12 6.37
CA VAL A 29 -4.86 12.68 5.60
C VAL A 29 -6.02 12.43 6.55
N GLY A 30 -7.06 13.25 6.42
CA GLY A 30 -8.29 13.10 7.19
C GLY A 30 -9.43 12.56 6.35
N ALA A 31 -10.33 11.79 6.97
CA ALA A 31 -11.54 11.30 6.34
C ALA A 31 -12.67 11.18 7.37
N ILE A 32 -13.92 11.35 6.91
CA ILE A 32 -15.09 11.21 7.77
C ILE A 32 -15.27 9.76 8.22
N SER A 33 -14.91 8.79 7.37
CA SER A 33 -14.87 7.37 7.71
C SER A 33 -13.45 6.81 7.56
N SER A 34 -13.08 5.87 8.43
CA SER A 34 -11.75 5.26 8.43
C SER A 34 -11.46 4.42 7.18
N LEU A 35 -12.48 3.88 6.50
CA LEU A 35 -12.35 2.96 5.37
C LEU A 35 -11.65 3.59 4.16
N GLY A 36 -12.07 4.79 3.76
CA GLY A 36 -11.48 5.47 2.61
C GLY A 36 -10.03 5.93 2.87
N LYS A 37 -9.73 6.31 4.09
CA LYS A 37 -8.41 6.77 4.50
C LYS A 37 -7.35 5.67 4.38
N THR A 38 -7.60 4.50 4.95
CA THR A 38 -6.68 3.35 4.89
C THR A 38 -6.46 2.91 3.44
N THR A 39 -7.52 2.79 2.67
CA THR A 39 -7.46 2.43 1.25
C THR A 39 -6.62 3.42 0.45
N PHE A 40 -6.84 4.71 0.65
CA PHE A 40 -6.07 5.76 -0.01
C PHE A 40 -4.58 5.69 0.34
N CYS A 41 -4.25 5.64 1.63
CA CYS A 41 -2.87 5.58 2.09
C CYS A 41 -2.15 4.32 1.59
N LEU A 42 -2.84 3.18 1.58
CA LEU A 42 -2.29 1.93 1.09
C LEU A 42 -2.03 1.98 -0.42
N ASN A 43 -2.95 2.58 -1.19
CA ASN A 43 -2.76 2.75 -2.63
C ASN A 43 -1.58 3.68 -2.95
N VAL A 44 -1.42 4.76 -2.19
CA VAL A 44 -0.25 5.65 -2.30
C VAL A 44 1.03 4.88 -1.97
N ALA A 45 1.03 4.07 -0.90
CA ALA A 45 2.18 3.23 -0.54
C ALA A 45 2.56 2.28 -1.66
N ASP A 46 1.58 1.59 -2.25
CA ASP A 46 1.81 0.66 -3.35
C ASP A 46 2.39 1.38 -4.59
N ASN A 47 1.84 2.53 -4.94
CA ASN A 47 2.34 3.34 -6.06
C ASN A 47 3.79 3.78 -5.84
N ILE A 48 4.11 4.24 -4.64
CA ILE A 48 5.47 4.67 -4.26
C ILE A 48 6.45 3.48 -4.31
N ALA A 49 6.02 2.33 -3.79
CA ALA A 49 6.84 1.11 -3.81
C ALA A 49 7.07 0.60 -5.23
N GLN A 50 6.07 0.65 -6.10
CA GLN A 50 6.20 0.30 -7.52
C GLN A 50 7.20 1.22 -8.25
N ALA A 51 7.28 2.48 -7.84
CA ALA A 51 8.26 3.43 -8.38
C ALA A 51 9.68 3.22 -7.85
N GLY A 52 9.89 2.26 -6.95
CA GLY A 52 11.21 1.89 -6.45
C GLY A 52 11.63 2.57 -5.15
N HIS A 53 10.70 3.22 -4.45
CA HIS A 53 10.98 3.84 -3.16
C HIS A 53 10.52 2.95 -2.00
N ASP A 54 11.27 2.97 -0.91
CA ASP A 54 10.90 2.24 0.29
C ASP A 54 9.79 2.95 1.06
N VAL A 55 8.82 2.16 1.54
CA VAL A 55 7.71 2.63 2.36
C VAL A 55 7.65 1.83 3.65
N LEU A 56 7.68 2.53 4.78
CA LEU A 56 7.43 1.95 6.09
C LEU A 56 5.99 2.26 6.50
N ILE A 57 5.20 1.21 6.72
CA ILE A 57 3.82 1.33 7.16
C ILE A 57 3.73 0.87 8.62
N PHE A 58 3.29 1.77 9.48
CA PHE A 58 2.94 1.47 10.86
C PHE A 58 1.42 1.37 10.94
N SER A 59 0.92 0.14 11.00
CA SER A 59 -0.51 -0.13 11.09
C SER A 59 -0.90 -0.39 12.53
N LEU A 60 -1.68 0.52 13.10
CA LEU A 60 -2.11 0.44 14.50
C LEU A 60 -3.44 -0.30 14.66
N GLU A 61 -4.16 -0.52 13.58
CA GLU A 61 -5.50 -1.09 13.59
C GLU A 61 -5.59 -2.41 12.80
N MET A 62 -5.00 -2.45 11.60
CA MET A 62 -5.11 -3.59 10.70
C MET A 62 -3.88 -4.49 10.75
N ALA A 63 -4.11 -5.80 10.68
CA ALA A 63 -3.05 -6.78 10.57
C ALA A 63 -2.35 -6.71 9.19
N ARG A 64 -1.09 -7.13 9.15
CA ARG A 64 -0.30 -7.19 7.91
C ARG A 64 -1.02 -7.95 6.80
N ASN A 65 -1.56 -9.12 7.12
CA ASN A 65 -2.23 -9.95 6.12
C ASN A 65 -3.46 -9.27 5.52
N GLU A 66 -4.19 -8.49 6.30
CA GLU A 66 -5.33 -7.72 5.81
C GLU A 66 -4.89 -6.61 4.85
N LEU A 67 -3.80 -5.92 5.16
CA LEU A 67 -3.25 -4.88 4.28
C LEU A 67 -2.75 -5.48 2.96
N ILE A 68 -2.03 -6.57 3.02
CA ILE A 68 -1.56 -7.28 1.81
C ILE A 68 -2.75 -7.75 0.97
N ALA A 69 -3.75 -8.33 1.60
CA ALA A 69 -4.96 -8.78 0.91
C ALA A 69 -5.73 -7.61 0.27
N LYS A 70 -5.76 -6.43 0.89
CA LYS A 70 -6.35 -5.22 0.28
C LYS A 70 -5.59 -4.82 -0.99
N SER A 71 -4.28 -4.83 -0.96
CA SER A 71 -3.46 -4.52 -2.13
C SER A 71 -3.66 -5.54 -3.25
N VAL A 72 -3.67 -6.83 -2.93
CA VAL A 72 -3.92 -7.90 -3.90
C VAL A 72 -5.34 -7.79 -4.48
N SER A 73 -6.34 -7.50 -3.66
CA SER A 73 -7.72 -7.26 -4.10
C SER A 73 -7.79 -6.13 -5.14
N ARG A 74 -7.13 -5.01 -4.87
CA ARG A 74 -7.03 -3.89 -5.82
C ARG A 74 -6.40 -4.32 -7.14
N ILE A 75 -5.34 -5.12 -7.09
CA ILE A 75 -4.67 -5.61 -8.29
C ILE A 75 -5.60 -6.51 -9.10
N THR A 76 -6.40 -7.38 -8.46
CA THR A 76 -7.39 -8.20 -9.18
C THR A 76 -8.39 -7.35 -9.92
N LEU A 77 -8.85 -6.26 -9.29
CA LEU A 77 -9.80 -5.32 -9.90
C LEU A 77 -9.20 -4.63 -11.13
N ILE A 78 -8.00 -4.11 -11.00
CA ILE A 78 -7.31 -3.41 -12.08
C ILE A 78 -7.07 -4.36 -13.27
N LYS A 79 -6.53 -5.55 -13.00
CA LYS A 79 -6.26 -6.55 -14.04
C LYS A 79 -7.53 -6.99 -14.76
N ASP A 80 -8.59 -7.27 -14.02
CA ASP A 80 -9.85 -7.71 -14.61
C ASP A 80 -10.47 -6.62 -15.50
N LEU A 81 -10.46 -5.38 -15.03
CA LEU A 81 -10.91 -4.24 -15.83
C LEU A 81 -10.09 -4.07 -17.11
N GLU A 82 -8.77 -4.14 -17.02
CA GLU A 82 -7.88 -3.97 -18.17
C GLU A 82 -7.98 -5.12 -19.18
N GLU A 83 -8.10 -6.35 -18.69
CA GLU A 83 -8.11 -7.56 -19.54
C GLU A 83 -9.49 -7.87 -20.12
N ASN A 84 -10.56 -7.64 -19.34
CA ASN A 84 -11.90 -8.09 -19.67
C ASN A 84 -12.95 -6.97 -19.73
N GLY A 85 -12.62 -5.76 -19.34
CA GLY A 85 -13.54 -4.63 -19.29
C GLY A 85 -14.64 -4.78 -18.24
N SER A 86 -14.48 -5.69 -17.28
CA SER A 86 -15.45 -5.94 -16.22
C SER A 86 -14.72 -6.29 -14.91
N THR A 87 -15.47 -6.31 -13.82
CA THR A 87 -14.97 -6.68 -12.49
C THR A 87 -15.49 -8.03 -12.00
N ALA A 88 -16.05 -8.83 -12.92
CA ALA A 88 -16.74 -10.07 -12.59
C ALA A 88 -15.82 -11.12 -11.88
N HIS A 89 -14.54 -11.16 -12.21
CA HIS A 89 -13.58 -12.09 -11.64
C HIS A 89 -12.77 -11.49 -10.47
N ALA A 90 -12.81 -10.17 -10.30
CA ALA A 90 -12.10 -9.49 -9.21
C ALA A 90 -12.60 -9.99 -7.85
N LYS A 91 -11.71 -9.99 -6.87
CA LYS A 91 -12.01 -10.48 -5.52
C LYS A 91 -11.84 -9.39 -4.48
N THR A 92 -12.75 -9.40 -3.50
CA THR A 92 -12.66 -8.55 -2.33
C THR A 92 -11.54 -9.02 -1.41
N THR A 93 -11.13 -8.18 -0.47
CA THR A 93 -10.16 -8.52 0.58
C THR A 93 -10.58 -9.80 1.31
N ARG A 94 -11.84 -9.87 1.72
CA ARG A 94 -12.39 -11.07 2.39
C ARG A 94 -12.36 -12.30 1.49
N GLY A 95 -12.64 -12.13 0.20
CA GLY A 95 -12.58 -13.21 -0.78
C GLY A 95 -11.18 -13.79 -0.96
N ILE A 96 -10.15 -13.00 -0.73
CA ILE A 96 -8.75 -13.43 -0.78
C ILE A 96 -8.32 -14.09 0.54
N LEU A 97 -8.70 -13.50 1.68
CA LEU A 97 -8.33 -14.02 3.01
C LEU A 97 -9.04 -15.32 3.40
N THR A 98 -10.22 -15.58 2.84
CA THR A 98 -11.02 -16.76 3.19
C THR A 98 -10.62 -17.95 2.31
N GLY A 99 -9.72 -18.78 2.80
CA GLY A 99 -9.18 -19.92 2.05
C GLY A 99 -10.24 -20.93 1.58
N THR A 100 -11.33 -21.11 2.33
CA THR A 100 -12.43 -21.99 1.93
C THR A 100 -13.16 -21.53 0.68
N ARG A 101 -13.22 -20.22 0.43
CA ARG A 101 -13.82 -19.66 -0.78
C ARG A 101 -12.98 -19.93 -2.04
N TYR A 102 -11.67 -20.03 -1.87
CA TYR A 102 -10.75 -20.26 -2.98
C TYR A 102 -11.07 -21.59 -3.70
N ALA A 103 -11.50 -22.60 -2.98
CA ALA A 103 -11.86 -23.90 -3.54
C ALA A 103 -13.06 -23.81 -4.51
N ASP A 104 -13.96 -22.83 -4.29
CA ASP A 104 -15.15 -22.63 -5.11
C ASP A 104 -14.92 -21.71 -6.32
N TYR A 105 -13.76 -21.10 -6.41
CA TYR A 105 -13.44 -20.19 -7.50
C TYR A 105 -13.18 -20.95 -8.80
N SER A 106 -13.54 -20.32 -9.93
CA SER A 106 -13.21 -20.84 -11.24
C SER A 106 -11.69 -20.83 -11.48
N GLN A 107 -11.24 -21.57 -12.47
CA GLN A 107 -9.83 -21.56 -12.88
C GLN A 107 -9.37 -20.13 -13.25
N THR A 108 -10.18 -19.39 -13.98
CA THR A 108 -9.91 -17.99 -14.35
C THR A 108 -9.74 -17.09 -13.13
N GLU A 109 -10.60 -17.25 -12.13
CA GLU A 109 -10.54 -16.47 -10.88
C GLU A 109 -9.30 -16.82 -10.07
N ARG A 110 -8.95 -18.11 -9.96
CA ARG A 110 -7.73 -18.54 -9.25
C ARG A 110 -6.47 -18.03 -9.93
N GLU A 111 -6.41 -18.10 -11.24
CA GLU A 111 -5.28 -17.59 -12.02
C GLU A 111 -5.13 -16.08 -11.87
N LEU A 112 -6.23 -15.34 -11.85
CA LEU A 112 -6.23 -13.90 -11.60
C LEU A 112 -5.66 -13.57 -10.21
N ILE A 113 -6.05 -14.30 -9.18
CA ILE A 113 -5.50 -14.13 -7.83
C ILE A 113 -4.00 -14.43 -7.82
N GLN A 114 -3.58 -15.53 -8.42
CA GLN A 114 -2.17 -15.92 -8.46
C GLN A 114 -1.30 -14.89 -9.18
N ARG A 115 -1.76 -14.38 -10.34
CA ARG A 115 -1.06 -13.33 -11.07
C ARG A 115 -1.02 -12.01 -10.29
N SER A 116 -2.06 -11.71 -9.55
CA SER A 116 -2.13 -10.51 -8.71
C SER A 116 -1.18 -10.61 -7.52
N ILE A 117 -1.06 -11.76 -6.90
CA ILE A 117 -0.07 -12.02 -5.84
C ILE A 117 1.35 -11.88 -6.41
N ALA A 118 1.61 -12.41 -7.59
CA ALA A 118 2.91 -12.29 -8.24
C ALA A 118 3.25 -10.82 -8.56
N SER A 119 2.29 -10.05 -9.04
CA SER A 119 2.46 -8.61 -9.29
C SER A 119 2.76 -7.83 -8.00
N TYR A 120 2.05 -8.15 -6.92
CA TYR A 120 2.35 -7.56 -5.62
C TYR A 120 3.78 -7.90 -5.18
N GLY A 121 4.21 -9.15 -5.37
CA GLY A 121 5.55 -9.62 -5.05
C GLY A 121 6.67 -8.85 -5.73
N GLU A 122 6.43 -8.29 -6.90
CA GLU A 122 7.43 -7.52 -7.64
C GLU A 122 7.88 -6.25 -6.89
N TYR A 123 6.99 -5.63 -6.13
CA TYR A 123 7.32 -4.42 -5.36
C TYR A 123 7.21 -4.58 -3.84
N ALA A 124 6.74 -5.72 -3.35
CA ALA A 124 6.55 -5.97 -1.91
C ALA A 124 7.84 -5.82 -1.09
N ARG A 125 9.01 -6.04 -1.71
CA ARG A 125 10.31 -5.83 -1.07
C ARG A 125 10.57 -4.39 -0.65
N ASN A 126 9.84 -3.44 -1.23
CA ASN A 126 9.95 -2.03 -0.90
C ASN A 126 8.94 -1.61 0.17
N ILE A 127 8.09 -2.52 0.63
CA ILE A 127 7.06 -2.24 1.64
C ILE A 127 7.41 -2.98 2.94
N TYR A 128 7.50 -2.23 4.02
CA TYR A 128 7.83 -2.73 5.36
C TYR A 128 6.67 -2.41 6.29
N ILE A 129 5.93 -3.45 6.68
CA ILE A 129 4.73 -3.30 7.53
C ILE A 129 5.08 -3.68 8.96
N THR A 130 4.85 -2.77 9.88
CA THR A 130 4.92 -3.03 11.32
C THR A 130 3.50 -2.99 11.89
N GLU A 131 3.07 -4.10 12.47
CA GLU A 131 1.80 -4.16 13.18
C GLU A 131 1.97 -3.56 14.57
N GLY A 132 1.06 -2.64 14.92
CA GLY A 132 0.98 -2.09 16.27
C GLY A 132 0.09 -2.97 17.13
N ILE A 133 0.68 -3.82 17.96
CA ILE A 133 -0.04 -4.46 19.05
C ILE A 133 0.21 -3.60 20.29
N GLY A 134 -0.76 -2.72 20.60
CA GLY A 134 -0.62 -1.75 21.70
C GLY A 134 -0.03 -0.42 21.25
N ASN A 135 0.55 0.33 22.17
CA ASN A 135 1.07 1.66 21.89
C ASN A 135 2.41 1.60 21.14
N VAL A 136 2.38 1.71 19.82
CA VAL A 136 3.60 2.06 19.08
C VAL A 136 3.86 3.54 19.33
N GLY A 137 4.81 3.84 20.20
CA GLY A 137 5.18 5.21 20.52
C GLY A 137 6.02 5.85 19.43
N VAL A 138 6.12 7.18 19.48
CA VAL A 138 6.95 7.98 18.57
C VAL A 138 8.39 7.49 18.56
N GLU A 139 8.92 7.07 19.70
CA GLU A 139 10.29 6.58 19.81
C GLU A 139 10.53 5.27 19.04
N GLU A 140 9.58 4.33 19.05
CA GLU A 140 9.67 3.11 18.27
C GLU A 140 9.67 3.38 16.77
N ILE A 141 8.80 4.29 16.33
CA ILE A 141 8.75 4.72 14.92
C ILE A 141 10.09 5.34 14.53
N ARG A 142 10.61 6.25 15.35
CA ARG A 142 11.89 6.91 15.12
C ARG A 142 13.03 5.91 15.02
N GLU A 143 13.11 4.95 15.91
CA GLU A 143 14.15 3.92 15.91
C GLU A 143 14.08 3.03 14.66
N LYS A 144 12.89 2.63 14.24
CA LYS A 144 12.72 1.84 13.03
C LYS A 144 13.12 2.60 11.77
N VAL A 145 12.77 3.89 11.69
CA VAL A 145 13.18 4.76 10.59
C VAL A 145 14.70 4.94 10.56
N ARG A 146 15.31 5.23 11.70
CA ARG A 146 16.78 5.36 11.82
C ARG A 146 17.49 4.08 11.38
N LYS A 147 17.03 2.93 11.87
CA LYS A 147 17.60 1.64 11.51
C LYS A 147 17.48 1.37 10.01
N HIS A 148 16.35 1.69 9.42
CA HIS A 148 16.11 1.55 7.98
C HIS A 148 17.10 2.40 7.17
N ILE A 149 17.26 3.67 7.52
CA ILE A 149 18.20 4.58 6.87
C ILE A 149 19.65 4.08 7.01
N LYS A 150 20.00 3.62 8.20
CA LYS A 150 21.34 3.07 8.46
C LYS A 150 21.65 1.84 7.62
N LEU A 151 20.67 0.95 7.43
CA LEU A 151 20.82 -0.29 6.67
C LEU A 151 20.77 -0.08 5.15
N THR A 152 19.95 0.84 4.68
CA THR A 152 19.70 1.02 3.25
C THR A 152 20.39 2.24 2.65
N GLY A 153 20.77 3.22 3.47
CA GLY A 153 21.27 4.52 3.01
C GLY A 153 20.20 5.43 2.43
N LYS A 154 18.93 5.05 2.52
CA LYS A 154 17.80 5.78 1.91
C LYS A 154 16.77 6.17 2.95
N ALA A 155 16.26 7.39 2.83
CA ALA A 155 15.13 7.85 3.63
C ALA A 155 13.82 7.25 3.06
N PRO A 156 13.05 6.49 3.85
CA PRO A 156 11.79 5.92 3.40
C PRO A 156 10.66 6.94 3.48
N VAL A 157 9.57 6.66 2.75
CA VAL A 157 8.28 7.27 3.05
C VAL A 157 7.69 6.53 4.24
N VAL A 158 7.16 7.26 5.21
CA VAL A 158 6.58 6.68 6.43
C VAL A 158 5.10 6.96 6.44
N ILE A 159 4.30 5.91 6.60
CA ILE A 159 2.85 5.99 6.74
C ILE A 159 2.46 5.44 8.11
N ILE A 160 1.70 6.22 8.84
CA ILE A 160 1.16 5.84 10.15
C ILE A 160 -0.36 5.84 10.04
N ASP A 161 -0.98 4.69 10.18
CA ASP A 161 -2.43 4.50 10.07
C ASP A 161 -2.92 3.76 11.33
N TYR A 162 -3.59 4.36 12.21
CA TYR A 162 -3.86 5.78 12.46
C TYR A 162 -3.61 6.08 13.95
N LEU A 163 -3.63 7.35 14.27
CA LEU A 163 -3.40 7.81 15.64
C LEU A 163 -4.71 8.01 16.40
#